data_dace98f4fdbf5fad41149babc7637534
#
_entry.id   dace98f4fdbf5fad41149babc7637534
#
_cell.length_a   1.000
_cell.length_b   1.000
_cell.length_c   1.000
_cell.angle_alpha   90.00
_cell.angle_beta   90.00
_cell.angle_gamma   90.00
#
_symmetry.space_group_name_H-M   'P 1'
#
loop_
_entity.id
_entity.type
_entity.pdbx_description
1 polymer ?
#
loop_
_entity_poly.entity_id
_entity_poly.type
_entity_poly.pdbx_seq_one_letter_code
_entity_poly.pdbx_strand_id
1 'polypeptide(L)'
;MPSRLHSAVMSGTRDGDLNAAIRTALGKVIDPELRRPITELGMVKSIDTGPDGSVHVEIYLTIAGCPKKSEITERVTRAVADVPGTSAVRVSLDVMSDEQRTELRKQLRGDTREPVIPFAQPDSLTRVYAVASGKGGVGKSTVTVNLAAAMAVRGLSIGVLDADIHGHSIPRMMGTTDRPTQVESMILPPIAHQVKVISIAQFTQGNTPVVWRGPMLHRALQQFLADVYWGDLDVLLLDLPPGTGDVAISVAQLIPNAELLVVTTPQLAAAEVAERAGSIALQTRQRIVGVVENMSGLTLPDGTTMQVFGEGGGRLVAERLSRAVGADVPLLGQIPLDPALVAAGDSGVPLVLSSPDSAIGKELHSIADGLSTRRRGLAGMSLGLDPARR
;
A
#
# COMPACT_ATOMS: atom_id res chain seq x y z
N MET A 1 -10.98 27.59 63.37
CA MET A 1 -10.23 27.28 62.12
C MET A 1 -10.20 25.78 61.87
N PRO A 2 -10.98 25.30 60.93
CA PRO A 2 -10.52 24.25 60.00
C PRO A 2 -11.20 24.43 58.65
N SER A 3 -10.52 24.92 57.61
CA SER A 3 -11.08 24.94 56.25
C SER A 3 -10.08 25.00 55.10
N ARG A 4 -8.81 24.61 55.32
CA ARG A 4 -7.78 24.59 54.24
C ARG A 4 -7.32 23.19 53.80
N LEU A 5 -7.73 22.12 54.47
CA LEU A 5 -7.28 20.74 54.12
C LEU A 5 -8.25 19.99 53.19
N HIS A 6 -9.51 20.45 53.07
CA HIS A 6 -10.51 19.78 52.17
C HIS A 6 -10.40 20.18 50.72
N SER A 7 -9.83 21.33 50.38
CA SER A 7 -9.74 21.83 48.98
C SER A 7 -8.61 21.17 48.19
N ALA A 8 -7.51 20.73 48.85
CA ALA A 8 -6.40 20.14 48.15
C ALA A 8 -6.62 18.66 47.73
N VAL A 9 -7.45 17.92 48.50
CA VAL A 9 -7.74 16.49 48.20
C VAL A 9 -8.75 16.34 47.07
N MET A 10 -9.67 17.32 46.91
CA MET A 10 -10.67 17.29 45.82
C MET A 10 -10.11 17.75 44.47
N SER A 11 -9.03 18.52 44.47
CA SER A 11 -8.31 18.95 43.26
C SER A 11 -7.51 17.79 42.64
N GLY A 12 -6.81 17.00 43.43
CA GLY A 12 -5.99 15.90 42.96
C GLY A 12 -6.80 14.73 42.32
N THR A 13 -8.03 14.48 42.78
CA THR A 13 -8.90 13.46 42.17
C THR A 13 -9.48 13.91 40.83
N ARG A 14 -9.84 15.18 40.66
CA ARG A 14 -10.33 15.72 39.39
C ARG A 14 -9.25 15.77 38.30
N ASP A 15 -8.02 16.15 38.66
CA ASP A 15 -6.90 16.19 37.72
C ASP A 15 -6.50 14.79 37.28
N GLY A 16 -6.55 13.79 38.16
CA GLY A 16 -6.31 12.38 37.83
C GLY A 16 -7.36 11.82 36.86
N ASP A 17 -8.63 12.13 37.09
CA ASP A 17 -9.74 11.67 36.24
C ASP A 17 -9.69 12.32 34.85
N LEU A 18 -9.39 13.63 34.75
CA LEU A 18 -9.25 14.34 33.48
C LEU A 18 -8.04 13.81 32.68
N ASN A 19 -6.89 13.61 33.33
CA ASN A 19 -5.71 13.07 32.68
C ASN A 19 -5.94 11.64 32.13
N ALA A 20 -6.64 10.79 32.88
CA ALA A 20 -7.04 9.45 32.41
C ALA A 20 -7.98 9.50 31.21
N ALA A 21 -8.96 10.41 31.21
CA ALA A 21 -9.88 10.61 30.09
C ALA A 21 -9.15 11.12 28.83
N ILE A 22 -8.22 12.07 28.98
CA ILE A 22 -7.37 12.57 27.89
C ILE A 22 -6.50 11.44 27.32
N ARG A 23 -5.86 10.63 28.18
CA ARG A 23 -5.05 9.49 27.73
C ARG A 23 -5.89 8.48 26.93
N THR A 24 -7.13 8.25 27.35
CA THR A 24 -8.07 7.39 26.63
C THR A 24 -8.45 7.98 25.27
N ALA A 25 -8.67 9.30 25.21
CA ALA A 25 -8.94 9.99 23.94
C ALA A 25 -7.74 9.94 22.99
N LEU A 26 -6.52 10.15 23.49
CA LEU A 26 -5.28 10.02 22.72
C LEU A 26 -5.04 8.59 22.21
N GLY A 27 -5.54 7.57 22.91
CA GLY A 27 -5.52 6.17 22.46
C GLY A 27 -6.34 5.91 21.19
N LYS A 28 -7.23 6.84 20.82
CA LYS A 28 -8.01 6.78 19.57
C LYS A 28 -7.36 7.58 18.43
N VAL A 29 -6.33 8.35 18.73
CA VAL A 29 -5.60 9.12 17.72
C VAL A 29 -4.62 8.19 16.99
N ILE A 30 -4.90 7.97 15.71
CA ILE A 30 -4.09 7.11 14.86
C ILE A 30 -3.03 7.95 14.15
N ASP A 31 -1.77 7.53 14.26
CA ASP A 31 -0.67 8.11 13.49
C ASP A 31 -0.92 7.90 11.98
N PRO A 32 -0.81 8.93 11.14
CA PRO A 32 -1.12 8.84 9.72
C PRO A 32 -0.12 7.99 8.92
N GLU A 33 1.12 7.86 9.35
CA GLU A 33 2.17 7.09 8.67
C GLU A 33 2.21 5.63 9.16
N LEU A 34 2.18 5.42 10.48
CA LEU A 34 2.28 4.10 11.12
C LEU A 34 0.94 3.37 11.22
N ARG A 35 -0.20 4.10 11.12
CA ARG A 35 -1.57 3.58 11.23
C ARG A 35 -1.85 2.81 12.53
N ARG A 36 -1.19 3.24 13.61
CA ARG A 36 -1.40 2.72 14.97
C ARG A 36 -1.69 3.86 15.95
N PRO A 37 -2.32 3.57 17.09
CA PRO A 37 -2.55 4.57 18.14
C PRO A 37 -1.23 5.22 18.60
N ILE A 38 -1.18 6.55 18.68
CA ILE A 38 0.02 7.29 19.12
C ILE A 38 0.45 6.91 20.55
N THR A 39 -0.47 6.47 21.38
CA THR A 39 -0.17 5.97 22.74
C THR A 39 0.59 4.65 22.71
N GLU A 40 0.24 3.74 21.81
CA GLU A 40 0.95 2.48 21.62
C GLU A 40 2.35 2.70 21.03
N LEU A 41 2.51 3.71 20.18
CA LEU A 41 3.79 4.05 19.56
C LEU A 41 4.76 4.79 20.49
N GLY A 42 4.36 5.03 21.76
CA GLY A 42 5.17 5.81 22.70
C GLY A 42 5.34 7.29 22.31
N MET A 43 4.43 7.82 21.46
CA MET A 43 4.53 9.20 20.98
C MET A 43 4.00 10.23 21.99
N VAL A 44 3.24 9.84 22.99
CA VAL A 44 2.77 10.76 24.04
C VAL A 44 3.85 10.94 25.08
N LYS A 45 4.49 12.14 25.11
CA LYS A 45 5.57 12.47 26.04
C LYS A 45 5.04 12.88 27.41
N SER A 46 4.15 13.88 27.43
CA SER A 46 3.50 14.37 28.66
C SER A 46 2.08 14.84 28.41
N ILE A 47 1.27 14.85 29.48
CA ILE A 47 -0.06 15.42 29.53
C ILE A 47 -0.12 16.23 30.82
N ASP A 48 -0.16 17.55 30.70
CA ASP A 48 -0.22 18.49 31.80
C ASP A 48 -1.58 19.16 31.82
N THR A 49 -2.30 19.07 32.94
CA THR A 49 -3.64 19.68 33.12
C THR A 49 -3.58 20.81 34.13
N GLY A 50 -4.09 21.96 33.72
CA GLY A 50 -4.21 23.11 34.62
C GLY A 50 -5.51 23.09 35.42
N PRO A 51 -5.56 23.82 36.56
CA PRO A 51 -6.74 23.88 37.43
C PRO A 51 -7.96 24.54 36.75
N ASP A 52 -7.75 25.28 35.68
CA ASP A 52 -8.75 25.92 34.83
C ASP A 52 -9.28 25.03 33.71
N GLY A 53 -8.82 23.75 33.65
CA GLY A 53 -9.14 22.82 32.59
C GLY A 53 -8.31 23.04 31.32
N SER A 54 -7.27 23.87 31.36
CA SER A 54 -6.29 23.95 30.27
C SER A 54 -5.47 22.70 30.19
N VAL A 55 -5.18 22.23 28.98
CA VAL A 55 -4.44 20.98 28.74
C VAL A 55 -3.26 21.28 27.81
N HIS A 56 -2.07 20.87 28.24
CA HIS A 56 -0.88 20.87 27.40
C HIS A 56 -0.44 19.42 27.13
N VAL A 57 -0.39 19.05 25.87
CA VAL A 57 0.06 17.72 25.43
C VAL A 57 1.37 17.86 24.66
N GLU A 58 2.38 17.12 25.07
CA GLU A 58 3.65 17.04 24.37
C GLU A 58 3.74 15.72 23.60
N ILE A 59 3.99 15.80 22.28
CA ILE A 59 4.01 14.65 21.38
C ILE A 59 5.40 14.50 20.76
N TYR A 60 5.95 13.29 20.80
CA TYR A 60 7.15 12.94 20.06
C TYR A 60 6.84 12.69 18.59
N LEU A 61 7.58 13.33 17.70
CA LEU A 61 7.69 12.96 16.28
C LEU A 61 8.82 11.95 16.09
N THR A 62 8.68 11.05 15.15
CA THR A 62 9.73 10.09 14.79
C THR A 62 10.98 10.77 14.26
N ILE A 63 10.82 11.87 13.49
CA ILE A 63 11.90 12.70 12.96
C ILE A 63 11.53 14.20 13.00
N ALA A 64 12.52 15.09 13.08
CA ALA A 64 12.31 16.54 13.10
C ALA A 64 11.59 17.08 11.84
N GLY A 65 11.80 16.44 10.69
CA GLY A 65 11.21 16.81 9.40
C GLY A 65 9.92 16.07 9.05
N CYS A 66 9.16 15.55 10.03
CA CYS A 66 7.93 14.78 9.75
C CYS A 66 6.95 15.59 8.87
N PRO A 67 6.60 15.09 7.68
CA PRO A 67 5.70 15.80 6.76
C PRO A 67 4.27 15.86 7.30
N LYS A 68 3.92 14.99 8.25
CA LYS A 68 2.57 14.86 8.83
C LYS A 68 2.41 15.59 10.19
N LYS A 69 3.39 16.42 10.59
CA LYS A 69 3.35 17.14 11.89
C LYS A 69 2.08 17.95 12.11
N SER A 70 1.60 18.66 11.08
CA SER A 70 0.38 19.48 11.17
C SER A 70 -0.85 18.59 11.34
N GLU A 71 -0.95 17.49 10.63
CA GLU A 71 -2.04 16.53 10.71
C GLU A 71 -2.11 15.85 12.09
N ILE A 72 -0.96 15.46 12.65
CA ILE A 72 -0.87 14.89 14.01
C ILE A 72 -1.33 15.92 15.03
N THR A 73 -0.83 17.17 14.94
CA THR A 73 -1.22 18.24 15.83
C THR A 73 -2.73 18.48 15.82
N GLU A 74 -3.35 18.55 14.64
CA GLU A 74 -4.79 18.75 14.49
C GLU A 74 -5.60 17.59 15.08
N ARG A 75 -5.22 16.35 14.80
CA ARG A 75 -5.88 15.14 15.34
C ARG A 75 -5.81 15.10 16.87
N VAL A 76 -4.64 15.39 17.45
CA VAL A 76 -4.44 15.43 18.90
C VAL A 76 -5.27 16.57 19.53
N THR A 77 -5.20 17.78 18.96
CA THR A 77 -5.96 18.93 19.46
C THR A 77 -7.46 18.63 19.48
N ARG A 78 -8.02 18.08 18.41
CA ARG A 78 -9.42 17.71 18.31
C ARG A 78 -9.80 16.65 19.35
N ALA A 79 -9.03 15.57 19.44
CA ALA A 79 -9.32 14.47 20.36
C ALA A 79 -9.32 14.91 21.83
N VAL A 80 -8.43 15.84 22.20
CA VAL A 80 -8.36 16.37 23.58
C VAL A 80 -9.43 17.42 23.83
N ALA A 81 -9.77 18.27 22.85
CA ALA A 81 -10.82 19.26 22.97
C ALA A 81 -12.21 18.64 23.19
N ASP A 82 -12.44 17.45 22.65
CA ASP A 82 -13.71 16.71 22.82
C ASP A 82 -13.86 16.07 24.22
N VAL A 83 -12.83 16.12 25.09
CA VAL A 83 -12.90 15.58 26.45
C VAL A 83 -13.62 16.54 27.37
N PRO A 84 -14.71 16.13 28.04
CA PRO A 84 -15.42 16.98 28.99
C PRO A 84 -14.51 17.48 30.11
N GLY A 85 -14.55 18.79 30.36
CA GLY A 85 -13.72 19.47 31.37
C GLY A 85 -12.46 20.13 30.79
N THR A 86 -12.19 19.98 29.50
CA THR A 86 -11.11 20.67 28.78
C THR A 86 -11.60 22.08 28.37
N SER A 87 -10.85 23.14 28.73
CA SER A 87 -11.14 24.53 28.40
C SER A 87 -10.30 25.05 27.23
N ALA A 88 -9.04 24.69 27.19
CA ALA A 88 -8.09 25.05 26.15
C ALA A 88 -7.07 23.92 25.93
N VAL A 89 -6.67 23.73 24.68
CA VAL A 89 -5.68 22.69 24.30
C VAL A 89 -4.47 23.33 23.66
N ARG A 90 -3.30 23.00 24.16
CA ARG A 90 -2.02 23.33 23.56
C ARG A 90 -1.25 22.03 23.26
N VAL A 91 -0.79 21.90 22.02
CA VAL A 91 0.04 20.75 21.60
C VAL A 91 1.43 21.27 21.25
N SER A 92 2.45 20.69 21.85
CA SER A 92 3.85 20.91 21.46
C SER A 92 4.45 19.62 20.91
N LEU A 93 5.42 19.78 20.03
CA LEU A 93 6.07 18.69 19.35
C LEU A 93 7.55 18.64 19.75
N ASP A 94 8.01 17.44 20.06
CA ASP A 94 9.42 17.13 20.31
C ASP A 94 9.84 16.01 19.37
N VAL A 95 11.11 15.62 19.37
CA VAL A 95 11.64 14.58 18.48
C VAL A 95 12.15 13.42 19.33
N MET A 96 11.82 12.19 18.93
CA MET A 96 12.31 10.97 19.57
C MET A 96 13.84 10.92 19.56
N SER A 97 14.43 10.46 20.67
CA SER A 97 15.85 10.11 20.74
C SER A 97 16.16 8.88 19.88
N ASP A 98 17.45 8.60 19.65
CA ASP A 98 17.88 7.41 18.91
C ASP A 98 17.45 6.13 19.61
N GLU A 99 17.49 6.10 20.95
CA GLU A 99 17.04 4.97 21.76
C GLU A 99 15.52 4.75 21.60
N GLN A 100 14.73 5.82 21.64
CA GLN A 100 13.28 5.75 21.48
C GLN A 100 12.90 5.27 20.08
N ARG A 101 13.61 5.73 19.03
CA ARG A 101 13.42 5.24 17.67
C ARG A 101 13.79 3.76 17.52
N THR A 102 14.87 3.34 18.15
CA THR A 102 15.28 1.93 18.17
C THR A 102 14.23 1.06 18.83
N GLU A 103 13.67 1.50 19.96
CA GLU A 103 12.61 0.77 20.66
C GLU A 103 11.31 0.72 19.84
N LEU A 104 10.92 1.83 19.22
CA LEU A 104 9.78 1.87 18.30
C LEU A 104 9.96 0.89 17.15
N ARG A 105 11.15 0.84 16.55
CA ARG A 105 11.47 -0.12 15.47
C ARG A 105 11.33 -1.56 15.95
N LYS A 106 11.87 -1.89 17.14
CA LYS A 106 11.73 -3.24 17.72
C LYS A 106 10.28 -3.61 17.97
N GLN A 107 9.49 -2.68 18.47
CA GLN A 107 8.06 -2.87 18.70
C GLN A 107 7.28 -3.13 17.41
N LEU A 108 7.66 -2.46 16.31
CA LEU A 108 6.98 -2.58 15.02
C LEU A 108 7.41 -3.81 14.22
N ARG A 109 8.66 -4.27 14.36
CA ARG A 109 9.25 -5.33 13.52
C ARG A 109 9.84 -6.52 14.29
N GLY A 110 9.92 -6.43 15.62
CA GLY A 110 10.68 -7.38 16.42
C GLY A 110 12.19 -7.10 16.39
N ASP A 111 12.95 -7.92 17.11
CA ASP A 111 14.40 -7.75 17.32
C ASP A 111 15.25 -8.47 16.24
N THR A 112 14.73 -8.64 15.02
CA THR A 112 15.46 -9.30 13.93
C THR A 112 16.53 -8.40 13.35
N ARG A 113 17.78 -8.86 13.33
CA ARG A 113 18.94 -8.16 12.76
C ARG A 113 19.06 -8.33 11.24
N GLU A 114 18.45 -9.37 10.68
CA GLU A 114 18.48 -9.63 9.24
C GLU A 114 17.19 -9.11 8.57
N PRO A 115 17.30 -8.51 7.37
CA PRO A 115 16.13 -8.04 6.63
C PRO A 115 15.28 -9.24 6.20
N VAL A 116 14.14 -9.43 6.85
CA VAL A 116 13.17 -10.46 6.51
C VAL A 116 12.10 -9.85 5.61
N ILE A 117 11.83 -10.51 4.48
CA ILE A 117 10.71 -10.15 3.61
C ILE A 117 9.44 -10.82 4.17
N PRO A 118 8.48 -10.04 4.75
CA PRO A 118 7.30 -10.62 5.40
C PRO A 118 6.44 -11.45 4.44
N PHE A 119 6.39 -11.02 3.17
CA PHE A 119 5.57 -11.63 2.13
C PHE A 119 6.08 -12.98 1.62
N ALA A 120 7.36 -13.27 1.86
CA ALA A 120 7.98 -14.55 1.49
C ALA A 120 7.84 -15.62 2.58
N GLN A 121 7.36 -15.23 3.76
CA GLN A 121 7.19 -16.18 4.88
C GLN A 121 6.06 -17.16 4.60
N PRO A 122 6.18 -18.44 5.01
CA PRO A 122 5.17 -19.46 4.75
C PRO A 122 3.80 -19.16 5.39
N ASP A 123 3.79 -18.42 6.49
CA ASP A 123 2.61 -18.02 7.25
C ASP A 123 2.03 -16.66 6.82
N SER A 124 2.66 -15.99 5.84
CA SER A 124 2.16 -14.72 5.33
C SER A 124 0.76 -14.87 4.72
N LEU A 125 -0.17 -14.06 5.21
CA LEU A 125 -1.53 -13.98 4.70
C LEU A 125 -1.69 -12.96 3.57
N THR A 126 -0.69 -12.11 3.34
CA THR A 126 -0.70 -11.10 2.27
C THR A 126 -0.69 -11.77 0.90
N ARG A 127 -1.60 -11.38 0.04
CA ARG A 127 -1.55 -11.76 -1.38
C ARG A 127 -0.65 -10.81 -2.14
N VAL A 128 0.25 -11.36 -2.93
CA VAL A 128 1.16 -10.55 -3.74
C VAL A 128 0.85 -10.78 -5.21
N TYR A 129 0.48 -9.70 -5.91
CA TYR A 129 0.24 -9.72 -7.34
C TYR A 129 1.33 -8.95 -8.07
N ALA A 130 2.10 -9.65 -8.89
CA ALA A 130 3.08 -9.04 -9.79
C ALA A 130 2.38 -8.70 -11.11
N VAL A 131 2.13 -7.40 -11.33
CA VAL A 131 1.44 -6.90 -12.52
C VAL A 131 2.46 -6.76 -13.65
N ALA A 132 2.32 -7.59 -14.65
CA ALA A 132 3.25 -7.73 -15.76
C ALA A 132 2.59 -7.38 -17.11
N SER A 133 3.38 -6.92 -18.05
CA SER A 133 2.96 -6.73 -19.44
C SER A 133 4.08 -7.10 -20.41
N GLY A 134 3.76 -7.62 -21.57
CA GLY A 134 4.77 -8.00 -22.55
C GLY A 134 5.35 -6.83 -23.35
N LYS A 135 4.70 -5.66 -23.34
CA LYS A 135 5.16 -4.43 -23.99
C LYS A 135 4.82 -3.21 -23.15
N GLY A 136 5.52 -2.10 -23.39
CA GLY A 136 5.19 -0.81 -22.80
C GLY A 136 3.92 -0.20 -23.40
N GLY A 137 3.31 0.74 -22.67
CA GLY A 137 2.17 1.53 -23.17
C GLY A 137 0.81 0.80 -23.15
N VAL A 138 0.68 -0.37 -22.51
CA VAL A 138 -0.61 -1.09 -22.38
C VAL A 138 -1.48 -0.56 -21.23
N GLY A 139 -1.02 0.41 -20.47
CA GLY A 139 -1.73 0.96 -19.31
C GLY A 139 -1.61 0.09 -18.04
N LYS A 140 -0.55 -0.71 -17.92
CA LYS A 140 -0.27 -1.58 -16.75
C LYS A 140 -0.38 -0.81 -15.44
N SER A 141 0.34 0.31 -15.29
CA SER A 141 0.33 1.13 -14.07
C SER A 141 -1.04 1.77 -13.79
N THR A 142 -1.78 2.14 -14.85
CA THR A 142 -3.16 2.64 -14.72
C THR A 142 -4.09 1.57 -14.14
N VAL A 143 -3.96 0.32 -14.59
CA VAL A 143 -4.70 -0.82 -14.04
C VAL A 143 -4.28 -1.04 -12.60
N THR A 144 -2.98 -1.03 -12.30
CA THR A 144 -2.42 -1.24 -10.95
C THR A 144 -2.98 -0.25 -9.93
N VAL A 145 -2.96 1.07 -10.23
CA VAL A 145 -3.45 2.10 -9.28
C VAL A 145 -4.96 2.02 -9.07
N ASN A 146 -5.72 1.74 -10.12
CA ASN A 146 -7.16 1.62 -10.01
C ASN A 146 -7.58 0.36 -9.24
N LEU A 147 -6.92 -0.78 -9.44
CA LEU A 147 -7.16 -1.99 -8.65
C LEU A 147 -6.79 -1.76 -7.17
N ALA A 148 -5.65 -1.10 -6.90
CA ALA A 148 -5.25 -0.77 -5.54
C ALA A 148 -6.30 0.10 -4.84
N ALA A 149 -6.75 1.17 -5.49
CA ALA A 149 -7.76 2.08 -4.95
C ALA A 149 -9.12 1.38 -4.78
N ALA A 150 -9.55 0.57 -5.74
CA ALA A 150 -10.80 -0.20 -5.67
C ALA A 150 -10.82 -1.17 -4.48
N MET A 151 -9.70 -1.86 -4.22
CA MET A 151 -9.56 -2.76 -3.06
C MET A 151 -9.51 -1.98 -1.73
N ALA A 152 -8.83 -0.83 -1.70
CA ALA A 152 -8.74 0.01 -0.49
C ALA A 152 -10.10 0.56 -0.06
N VAL A 153 -10.95 1.00 -1.01
CA VAL A 153 -12.34 1.45 -0.70
C VAL A 153 -13.18 0.34 -0.07
N ARG A 154 -12.87 -0.92 -0.33
CA ARG A 154 -13.51 -2.07 0.32
C ARG A 154 -12.96 -2.40 1.72
N GLY A 155 -12.09 -1.56 2.25
CA GLY A 155 -11.52 -1.70 3.59
C GLY A 155 -10.31 -2.64 3.67
N LEU A 156 -9.75 -3.08 2.53
CA LEU A 156 -8.53 -3.87 2.51
C LEU A 156 -7.29 -2.99 2.72
N SER A 157 -6.32 -3.50 3.45
CA SER A 157 -5.00 -2.88 3.62
C SER A 157 -4.14 -3.16 2.39
N ILE A 158 -3.86 -2.11 1.60
CA ILE A 158 -3.21 -2.25 0.30
C ILE A 158 -1.84 -1.57 0.27
N GLY A 159 -0.86 -2.25 -0.32
CA GLY A 159 0.43 -1.69 -0.71
C GLY A 159 0.63 -1.74 -2.22
N VAL A 160 1.32 -0.74 -2.76
CA VAL A 160 1.80 -0.73 -4.15
C VAL A 160 3.29 -0.44 -4.15
N LEU A 161 4.06 -1.32 -4.78
CA LEU A 161 5.47 -1.12 -5.09
C LEU A 161 5.63 -0.91 -6.60
N ASP A 162 6.01 0.30 -6.98
CA ASP A 162 6.40 0.65 -8.35
C ASP A 162 7.85 0.22 -8.59
N ALA A 163 8.01 -0.87 -9.32
CA ALA A 163 9.30 -1.44 -9.70
C ALA A 163 9.71 -1.07 -11.13
N ASP A 164 8.94 -0.23 -11.83
CA ASP A 164 9.29 0.29 -13.16
C ASP A 164 10.22 1.50 -13.04
N ILE A 165 11.52 1.24 -13.07
CA ILE A 165 12.56 2.26 -12.89
C ILE A 165 12.55 3.33 -13.98
N HIS A 166 12.19 2.95 -15.19
CA HIS A 166 12.26 3.82 -16.36
C HIS A 166 10.92 4.50 -16.65
N GLY A 167 9.83 3.92 -16.20
CA GLY A 167 8.46 4.38 -16.44
C GLY A 167 7.68 4.68 -15.17
N HIS A 168 8.38 4.96 -14.05
CA HIS A 168 7.75 5.21 -12.75
C HIS A 168 6.64 6.27 -12.84
N SER A 169 5.40 5.84 -12.67
CA SER A 169 4.22 6.70 -12.80
C SER A 169 3.27 6.60 -11.61
N ILE A 170 3.39 5.56 -10.80
CA ILE A 170 2.48 5.26 -9.70
C ILE A 170 2.30 6.42 -8.72
N PRO A 171 3.36 7.06 -8.17
CA PRO A 171 3.19 8.16 -7.22
C PRO A 171 2.36 9.31 -7.81
N ARG A 172 2.63 9.70 -9.07
CA ARG A 172 1.90 10.76 -9.76
C ARG A 172 0.43 10.38 -9.96
N MET A 173 0.17 9.17 -10.44
CA MET A 173 -1.20 8.68 -10.68
C MET A 173 -2.00 8.49 -9.39
N MET A 174 -1.33 8.34 -8.25
CA MET A 174 -1.91 8.29 -6.92
C MET A 174 -1.94 9.67 -6.22
N GLY A 175 -1.54 10.73 -6.90
CA GLY A 175 -1.56 12.10 -6.39
C GLY A 175 -0.65 12.32 -5.18
N THR A 176 0.40 11.51 -5.01
CA THR A 176 1.36 11.71 -3.92
C THR A 176 2.68 12.22 -4.44
N THR A 177 3.13 13.35 -3.86
CA THR A 177 4.47 13.93 -4.04
C THR A 177 5.34 13.72 -2.81
N ASP A 178 4.77 13.15 -1.76
CA ASP A 178 5.45 12.92 -0.49
C ASP A 178 6.61 11.94 -0.69
N ARG A 179 7.72 12.25 -0.02
CA ARG A 179 8.86 11.33 0.03
C ARG A 179 8.68 10.36 1.19
N PRO A 180 9.19 9.12 1.04
CA PRO A 180 9.25 8.21 2.16
C PRO A 180 10.03 8.82 3.33
N THR A 181 9.53 8.61 4.53
CA THR A 181 10.21 9.02 5.77
C THR A 181 11.10 7.87 6.24
N GLN A 182 12.34 8.16 6.56
CA GLN A 182 13.26 7.15 7.08
C GLN A 182 13.39 7.28 8.60
N VAL A 183 13.13 6.18 9.31
CA VAL A 183 13.33 6.04 10.76
C VAL A 183 14.35 4.93 10.96
N GLU A 184 15.60 5.29 11.22
CA GLU A 184 16.76 4.38 11.21
C GLU A 184 16.85 3.57 9.90
N SER A 185 16.74 2.23 9.98
CA SER A 185 16.71 1.33 8.81
C SER A 185 15.31 1.09 8.26
N MET A 186 14.26 1.68 8.87
CA MET A 186 12.87 1.49 8.46
C MET A 186 12.41 2.64 7.57
N ILE A 187 11.76 2.31 6.46
CA ILE A 187 11.21 3.26 5.50
C ILE A 187 9.70 3.31 5.69
N LEU A 188 9.16 4.49 6.04
CA LEU A 188 7.73 4.73 6.11
C LEU A 188 7.23 5.16 4.75
N PRO A 189 6.32 4.39 4.11
CA PRO A 189 5.81 4.71 2.78
C PRO A 189 4.79 5.86 2.86
N PRO A 190 4.77 6.78 1.89
CA PRO A 190 3.64 7.68 1.71
C PRO A 190 2.33 6.92 1.54
N ILE A 191 1.24 7.54 1.99
CA ILE A 191 -0.10 6.97 1.86
C ILE A 191 -0.95 7.91 1.02
N ALA A 192 -1.48 7.38 -0.09
CA ALA A 192 -2.41 8.07 -0.97
C ALA A 192 -3.68 7.23 -1.14
N HIS A 193 -4.86 7.82 -1.01
CA HIS A 193 -6.14 7.13 -1.12
C HIS A 193 -6.21 5.82 -0.31
N GLN A 194 -5.67 5.84 0.91
CA GLN A 194 -5.55 4.69 1.84
C GLN A 194 -4.61 3.57 1.35
N VAL A 195 -3.86 3.76 0.28
CA VAL A 195 -2.86 2.84 -0.26
C VAL A 195 -1.47 3.29 0.16
N LYS A 196 -0.64 2.37 0.65
CA LYS A 196 0.80 2.60 0.87
C LYS A 196 1.53 2.52 -0.47
N VAL A 197 2.30 3.54 -0.80
CA VAL A 197 2.95 3.67 -2.12
C VAL A 197 4.46 3.80 -1.94
N ILE A 198 5.21 2.91 -2.57
CA ILE A 198 6.66 3.03 -2.72
C ILE A 198 7.01 2.94 -4.20
N SER A 199 7.84 3.86 -4.65
CA SER A 199 8.44 3.84 -5.98
C SER A 199 9.93 4.09 -5.88
N ILE A 200 10.68 3.42 -6.74
CA ILE A 200 12.14 3.63 -6.85
C ILE A 200 12.48 5.08 -7.17
N ALA A 201 11.59 5.79 -7.88
CA ALA A 201 11.74 7.20 -8.20
C ALA A 201 11.82 8.12 -6.98
N GLN A 202 11.20 7.75 -5.87
CA GLN A 202 11.17 8.56 -4.64
C GLN A 202 12.54 8.62 -3.95
N PHE A 203 13.47 7.73 -4.30
CA PHE A 203 14.83 7.64 -3.76
C PHE A 203 15.90 8.23 -4.69
N THR A 204 15.54 8.54 -5.93
CA THR A 204 16.45 9.19 -6.86
C THR A 204 16.39 10.71 -6.69
N GLN A 205 17.54 11.36 -6.55
CA GLN A 205 17.61 12.83 -6.48
C GLN A 205 17.64 13.42 -7.90
N GLY A 206 16.55 14.11 -8.28
CA GLY A 206 16.47 14.83 -9.56
C GLY A 206 16.39 13.90 -10.78
N ASN A 207 16.51 14.50 -11.98
CA ASN A 207 16.52 13.78 -13.27
C ASN A 207 17.88 13.12 -13.60
N THR A 208 18.71 12.80 -12.61
CA THR A 208 19.99 12.16 -12.88
C THR A 208 19.73 10.71 -13.30
N PRO A 209 20.09 10.30 -14.52
CA PRO A 209 19.90 8.92 -14.96
C PRO A 209 20.80 8.00 -14.14
N VAL A 210 20.22 7.23 -13.26
CA VAL A 210 20.89 6.16 -12.55
C VAL A 210 20.86 4.92 -13.43
N VAL A 211 22.03 4.43 -13.83
CA VAL A 211 22.12 3.16 -14.58
C VAL A 211 21.95 1.99 -13.60
N TRP A 212 20.73 1.47 -13.54
CA TRP A 212 20.42 0.29 -12.73
C TRP A 212 20.90 -0.97 -13.45
N ARG A 213 21.85 -1.69 -12.84
CA ARG A 213 22.26 -3.02 -13.31
C ARG A 213 21.48 -4.09 -12.53
N GLY A 214 21.24 -5.26 -13.12
CA GLY A 214 20.44 -6.34 -12.53
C GLY A 214 20.69 -6.60 -11.04
N PRO A 215 21.95 -6.76 -10.56
CA PRO A 215 22.23 -6.97 -9.14
C PRO A 215 21.86 -5.80 -8.23
N MET A 216 21.97 -4.55 -8.72
CA MET A 216 21.57 -3.36 -7.97
C MET A 216 20.04 -3.31 -7.82
N LEU A 217 19.34 -3.66 -8.89
CA LEU A 217 17.89 -3.71 -8.92
C LEU A 217 17.33 -4.78 -7.99
N HIS A 218 17.89 -5.98 -8.02
CA HIS A 218 17.53 -7.06 -7.09
C HIS A 218 17.69 -6.61 -5.62
N ARG A 219 18.82 -5.97 -5.31
CA ARG A 219 19.09 -5.45 -3.97
C ARG A 219 18.11 -4.35 -3.55
N ALA A 220 17.77 -3.43 -4.47
CA ALA A 220 16.78 -2.38 -4.21
C ALA A 220 15.37 -2.97 -3.96
N LEU A 221 14.95 -3.94 -4.76
CA LEU A 221 13.69 -4.65 -4.55
C LEU A 221 13.67 -5.37 -3.20
N GLN A 222 14.75 -6.08 -2.86
CA GLN A 222 14.89 -6.73 -1.56
C GLN A 222 14.75 -5.72 -0.42
N GLN A 223 15.40 -4.57 -0.54
CA GLN A 223 15.34 -3.51 0.44
C GLN A 223 13.91 -2.93 0.57
N PHE A 224 13.22 -2.65 -0.54
CA PHE A 224 11.84 -2.17 -0.49
C PHE A 224 10.87 -3.19 0.09
N LEU A 225 11.08 -4.47 -0.17
CA LEU A 225 10.23 -5.52 0.38
C LEU A 225 10.50 -5.77 1.87
N ALA A 226 11.75 -5.57 2.33
CA ALA A 226 12.16 -5.84 3.70
C ALA A 226 12.16 -4.59 4.60
N ASP A 227 12.65 -3.43 4.12
CA ASP A 227 12.88 -2.24 4.97
C ASP A 227 11.69 -1.26 4.99
N VAL A 228 10.78 -1.35 4.02
CA VAL A 228 9.54 -0.57 4.07
C VAL A 228 8.60 -1.13 5.13
N TYR A 229 8.05 -0.23 5.95
CA TYR A 229 7.03 -0.59 6.93
C TYR A 229 5.68 -0.77 6.25
N TRP A 230 5.45 -1.95 5.72
CA TRP A 230 4.19 -2.31 5.09
C TRP A 230 3.06 -2.54 6.10
N GLY A 231 3.39 -2.98 7.35
CA GLY A 231 2.40 -3.44 8.32
C GLY A 231 1.65 -4.67 7.81
N ASP A 232 0.47 -4.91 8.36
CA ASP A 232 -0.36 -6.04 7.94
C ASP A 232 -1.13 -5.66 6.67
N LEU A 233 -0.65 -6.12 5.52
CA LEU A 233 -1.32 -5.95 4.24
C LEU A 233 -2.19 -7.15 3.91
N ASP A 234 -3.38 -6.89 3.35
CA ASP A 234 -4.19 -7.91 2.67
C ASP A 234 -3.65 -8.19 1.27
N VAL A 235 -3.25 -7.13 0.55
CA VAL A 235 -2.73 -7.24 -0.83
C VAL A 235 -1.54 -6.31 -1.05
N LEU A 236 -0.51 -6.83 -1.71
CA LEU A 236 0.61 -6.08 -2.26
C LEU A 236 0.61 -6.19 -3.79
N LEU A 237 0.50 -5.07 -4.49
CA LEU A 237 0.62 -5.00 -5.93
C LEU A 237 2.03 -4.53 -6.31
N LEU A 238 2.71 -5.28 -7.16
CA LEU A 238 4.04 -4.96 -7.69
C LEU A 238 3.88 -4.54 -9.15
N ASP A 239 4.06 -3.27 -9.47
CA ASP A 239 4.03 -2.77 -10.84
C ASP A 239 5.37 -2.99 -11.51
N LEU A 240 5.48 -4.06 -12.33
CA LEU A 240 6.74 -4.47 -12.96
C LEU A 240 7.05 -3.61 -14.20
N PRO A 241 8.31 -3.44 -14.60
CA PRO A 241 8.63 -2.85 -15.90
C PRO A 241 8.06 -3.70 -17.04
N PRO A 242 7.85 -3.10 -18.22
CA PRO A 242 7.39 -3.85 -19.39
C PRO A 242 8.40 -4.90 -19.83
N GLY A 243 7.90 -6.02 -20.31
CA GLY A 243 8.73 -7.15 -20.71
C GLY A 243 8.92 -8.17 -19.58
N THR A 244 9.85 -9.06 -19.78
CA THR A 244 10.07 -10.27 -18.97
C THR A 244 11.50 -10.36 -18.45
N GLY A 245 12.05 -9.20 -18.08
CA GLY A 245 13.47 -9.07 -17.73
C GLY A 245 13.78 -9.40 -16.26
N ASP A 246 14.96 -8.95 -15.83
CA ASP A 246 15.57 -9.24 -14.52
C ASP A 246 14.70 -8.91 -13.32
N VAL A 247 13.77 -7.93 -13.45
CA VAL A 247 12.84 -7.53 -12.36
C VAL A 247 11.86 -8.64 -12.03
N ALA A 248 11.23 -9.23 -13.05
CA ALA A 248 10.27 -10.30 -12.85
C ALA A 248 10.94 -11.54 -12.22
N ILE A 249 12.15 -11.87 -12.66
CA ILE A 249 12.95 -12.95 -12.09
C ILE A 249 13.32 -12.62 -10.63
N SER A 250 13.75 -11.39 -10.37
CA SER A 250 14.09 -10.94 -9.01
C SER A 250 12.90 -11.02 -8.06
N VAL A 251 11.71 -10.58 -8.50
CA VAL A 251 10.48 -10.70 -7.71
C VAL A 251 10.15 -12.14 -7.41
N ALA A 252 10.25 -13.04 -8.40
CA ALA A 252 9.99 -14.46 -8.21
C ALA A 252 10.98 -15.14 -7.24
N GLN A 253 12.23 -14.70 -7.23
CA GLN A 253 13.23 -15.18 -6.27
C GLN A 253 12.97 -14.66 -4.85
N LEU A 254 12.58 -13.39 -4.74
CA LEU A 254 12.33 -12.74 -3.45
C LEU A 254 10.98 -13.11 -2.83
N ILE A 255 9.96 -13.33 -3.67
CA ILE A 255 8.59 -13.70 -3.24
C ILE A 255 8.09 -14.85 -4.13
N PRO A 256 8.50 -16.09 -3.86
CA PRO A 256 8.14 -17.24 -4.74
C PRO A 256 6.63 -17.51 -4.85
N ASN A 257 5.86 -17.07 -3.86
CA ASN A 257 4.40 -17.21 -3.81
C ASN A 257 3.64 -16.02 -4.45
N ALA A 258 4.34 -15.06 -5.06
CA ALA A 258 3.68 -13.99 -5.82
C ALA A 258 2.99 -14.58 -7.07
N GLU A 259 1.78 -14.08 -7.34
CA GLU A 259 0.98 -14.48 -8.52
C GLU A 259 1.11 -13.42 -9.62
N LEU A 260 1.21 -13.85 -10.88
CA LEU A 260 1.30 -12.94 -12.03
C LEU A 260 -0.09 -12.51 -12.49
N LEU A 261 -0.31 -11.20 -12.58
CA LEU A 261 -1.45 -10.59 -13.25
C LEU A 261 -0.96 -9.98 -14.57
N VAL A 262 -1.47 -10.48 -15.69
CA VAL A 262 -1.00 -10.04 -17.01
C VAL A 262 -1.92 -8.97 -17.58
N VAL A 263 -1.37 -7.81 -17.91
CA VAL A 263 -2.11 -6.72 -18.60
C VAL A 263 -1.71 -6.68 -20.07
N THR A 264 -2.70 -6.67 -20.94
CA THR A 264 -2.53 -6.65 -22.39
C THR A 264 -3.53 -5.69 -23.06
N THR A 265 -3.50 -5.62 -24.39
CA THR A 265 -4.43 -4.85 -25.23
C THR A 265 -5.11 -5.77 -26.25
N PRO A 266 -6.21 -5.33 -26.93
CA PRO A 266 -6.93 -6.15 -27.90
C PRO A 266 -6.14 -6.59 -29.13
N GLN A 267 -4.97 -6.02 -29.36
CA GLN A 267 -4.14 -6.31 -30.54
C GLN A 267 -3.70 -7.78 -30.58
N LEU A 268 -3.89 -8.45 -31.71
CA LEU A 268 -3.50 -9.86 -31.90
C LEU A 268 -1.98 -10.11 -31.79
N ALA A 269 -1.15 -9.08 -32.03
CA ALA A 269 0.28 -9.14 -31.76
C ALA A 269 0.63 -9.34 -30.28
N ALA A 270 -0.35 -9.24 -29.37
CA ALA A 270 -0.22 -9.61 -27.95
C ALA A 270 0.13 -11.09 -27.72
N ALA A 271 0.10 -11.92 -28.75
CA ALA A 271 0.54 -13.32 -28.70
C ALA A 271 1.98 -13.51 -28.19
N GLU A 272 2.89 -12.63 -28.59
CA GLU A 272 4.28 -12.63 -28.09
C GLU A 272 4.37 -12.32 -26.59
N VAL A 273 3.40 -11.56 -26.07
CA VAL A 273 3.25 -11.27 -24.63
C VAL A 273 2.99 -12.55 -23.85
N ALA A 274 2.08 -13.40 -24.37
CA ALA A 274 1.72 -14.64 -23.72
C ALA A 274 2.92 -15.61 -23.64
N GLU A 275 3.70 -15.71 -24.71
CA GLU A 275 4.86 -16.60 -24.74
C GLU A 275 5.90 -16.17 -23.68
N ARG A 276 6.18 -14.88 -23.56
CA ARG A 276 7.14 -14.36 -22.60
C ARG A 276 6.64 -14.50 -21.16
N ALA A 277 5.41 -14.08 -20.87
CA ALA A 277 4.84 -14.19 -19.53
C ALA A 277 4.69 -15.67 -19.10
N GLY A 278 4.28 -16.55 -20.01
CA GLY A 278 4.21 -17.98 -19.78
C GLY A 278 5.59 -18.60 -19.51
N SER A 279 6.62 -18.21 -20.27
CA SER A 279 8.00 -18.66 -20.05
C SER A 279 8.51 -18.28 -18.67
N ILE A 280 8.27 -17.04 -18.20
CA ILE A 280 8.65 -16.63 -16.85
C ILE A 280 7.88 -17.42 -15.80
N ALA A 281 6.56 -17.53 -15.93
CA ALA A 281 5.74 -18.27 -14.98
C ALA A 281 6.25 -19.71 -14.81
N LEU A 282 6.61 -20.37 -15.91
CA LEU A 282 7.19 -21.73 -15.88
C LEU A 282 8.57 -21.75 -15.24
N GLN A 283 9.46 -20.84 -15.61
CA GLN A 283 10.82 -20.77 -15.06
C GLN A 283 10.84 -20.48 -13.57
N THR A 284 9.92 -19.62 -13.12
CA THR A 284 9.82 -19.16 -11.73
C THR A 284 8.82 -19.97 -10.91
N ARG A 285 8.07 -20.89 -11.53
CA ARG A 285 6.98 -21.66 -10.92
C ARG A 285 5.89 -20.79 -10.30
N GLN A 286 5.71 -19.57 -10.81
CA GLN A 286 4.65 -18.67 -10.36
C GLN A 286 3.33 -19.00 -11.05
N ARG A 287 2.24 -18.84 -10.32
CA ARG A 287 0.89 -18.96 -10.85
C ARG A 287 0.52 -17.69 -11.61
N ILE A 288 -0.16 -17.82 -12.74
CA ILE A 288 -0.80 -16.71 -13.42
C ILE A 288 -2.25 -16.64 -12.93
N VAL A 289 -2.61 -15.53 -12.28
CA VAL A 289 -3.95 -15.35 -11.70
C VAL A 289 -5.00 -15.03 -12.76
N GLY A 290 -4.59 -14.40 -13.85
CA GLY A 290 -5.43 -14.09 -15.00
C GLY A 290 -4.87 -12.99 -15.89
N VAL A 291 -5.65 -12.64 -16.88
CA VAL A 291 -5.37 -11.60 -17.87
C VAL A 291 -6.38 -10.47 -17.74
N VAL A 292 -5.94 -9.23 -17.84
CA VAL A 292 -6.76 -8.03 -17.97
C VAL A 292 -6.48 -7.44 -19.34
N GLU A 293 -7.52 -7.31 -20.18
CA GLU A 293 -7.43 -6.60 -21.44
C GLU A 293 -7.78 -5.13 -21.21
N ASN A 294 -6.84 -4.24 -21.42
CA ASN A 294 -7.04 -2.79 -21.34
C ASN A 294 -7.19 -2.19 -22.75
N MET A 295 -7.84 -1.04 -22.85
CA MET A 295 -8.12 -0.34 -24.13
C MET A 295 -9.04 -1.14 -25.06
N SER A 296 -10.03 -1.86 -24.50
CA SER A 296 -11.00 -2.67 -25.23
C SER A 296 -12.11 -1.81 -25.80
N GLY A 297 -11.99 -1.40 -27.06
CA GLY A 297 -13.00 -0.59 -27.71
C GLY A 297 -13.23 0.79 -27.09
N LEU A 298 -13.65 1.73 -27.90
CA LEU A 298 -14.05 3.08 -27.50
C LEU A 298 -15.57 3.22 -27.76
N THR A 299 -16.32 3.52 -26.70
CA THR A 299 -17.76 3.82 -26.85
C THR A 299 -17.94 5.26 -27.34
N LEU A 300 -18.58 5.43 -28.48
CA LEU A 300 -18.88 6.73 -29.07
C LEU A 300 -20.16 7.32 -28.45
N PRO A 301 -20.40 8.66 -28.62
CA PRO A 301 -21.59 9.31 -28.06
C PRO A 301 -22.93 8.75 -28.55
N ASP A 302 -22.96 8.11 -29.74
CA ASP A 302 -24.11 7.42 -30.28
C ASP A 302 -24.35 6.01 -29.73
N GLY A 303 -23.47 5.56 -28.79
CA GLY A 303 -23.53 4.24 -28.18
C GLY A 303 -22.85 3.13 -28.99
N THR A 304 -22.31 3.42 -30.16
CA THR A 304 -21.55 2.44 -30.96
C THR A 304 -20.16 2.25 -30.36
N THR A 305 -19.57 1.05 -30.54
CA THR A 305 -18.23 0.75 -30.06
C THR A 305 -17.25 0.67 -31.23
N MET A 306 -16.23 1.52 -31.22
CA MET A 306 -15.14 1.51 -32.19
C MET A 306 -13.98 0.65 -31.67
N GLN A 307 -13.53 -0.33 -32.42
CA GLN A 307 -12.41 -1.21 -32.11
C GLN A 307 -11.07 -0.56 -32.53
N VAL A 308 -10.62 0.45 -31.78
CA VAL A 308 -9.43 1.26 -32.11
C VAL A 308 -8.16 0.39 -32.18
N PHE A 309 -8.01 -0.60 -31.30
CA PHE A 309 -6.87 -1.50 -31.24
C PHE A 309 -7.19 -2.95 -31.64
N GLY A 310 -8.30 -3.17 -32.36
CA GLY A 310 -8.79 -4.51 -32.71
C GLY A 310 -9.55 -5.15 -31.53
N GLU A 311 -9.75 -6.46 -31.59
CA GLU A 311 -10.54 -7.21 -30.63
C GLU A 311 -9.94 -8.60 -30.35
N GLY A 312 -10.25 -9.18 -29.18
CA GLY A 312 -9.96 -10.57 -28.85
C GLY A 312 -8.53 -10.85 -28.38
N GLY A 313 -7.64 -9.86 -28.32
CA GLY A 313 -6.24 -10.06 -27.90
C GLY A 313 -6.11 -10.61 -26.48
N GLY A 314 -6.89 -10.11 -25.53
CA GLY A 314 -6.86 -10.61 -24.14
C GLY A 314 -7.30 -12.07 -24.03
N ARG A 315 -8.35 -12.46 -24.74
CA ARG A 315 -8.80 -13.86 -24.79
C ARG A 315 -7.73 -14.77 -25.40
N LEU A 316 -7.13 -14.35 -26.52
CA LEU A 316 -6.03 -15.11 -27.15
C LEU A 316 -4.85 -15.27 -26.23
N VAL A 317 -4.47 -14.22 -25.46
CA VAL A 317 -3.40 -14.28 -24.48
C VAL A 317 -3.77 -15.27 -23.37
N ALA A 318 -4.96 -15.22 -22.81
CA ALA A 318 -5.44 -16.13 -21.78
C ALA A 318 -5.39 -17.60 -22.22
N GLU A 319 -5.89 -17.90 -23.43
CA GLU A 319 -5.86 -19.24 -23.99
C GLU A 319 -4.44 -19.77 -24.24
N ARG A 320 -3.53 -18.92 -24.73
CA ARG A 320 -2.11 -19.30 -24.95
C ARG A 320 -1.39 -19.54 -23.63
N LEU A 321 -1.62 -18.67 -22.63
CA LEU A 321 -1.06 -18.85 -21.30
C LEU A 321 -1.57 -20.15 -20.67
N SER A 322 -2.88 -20.43 -20.76
CA SER A 322 -3.46 -21.68 -20.26
C SER A 322 -2.78 -22.92 -20.85
N ARG A 323 -2.57 -22.89 -22.18
CA ARG A 323 -1.84 -23.99 -22.86
C ARG A 323 -0.38 -24.09 -22.43
N ALA A 324 0.30 -22.94 -22.27
CA ALA A 324 1.72 -22.92 -21.90
C ALA A 324 1.96 -23.43 -20.48
N VAL A 325 1.11 -23.01 -19.51
CA VAL A 325 1.30 -23.40 -18.10
C VAL A 325 0.55 -24.67 -17.69
N GLY A 326 -0.30 -25.21 -18.58
CA GLY A 326 -1.08 -26.42 -18.32
C GLY A 326 -2.17 -26.25 -17.25
N ALA A 327 -2.64 -25.01 -17.03
CA ALA A 327 -3.68 -24.65 -16.07
C ALA A 327 -4.56 -23.55 -16.63
N ASP A 328 -5.81 -23.44 -16.14
CA ASP A 328 -6.74 -22.39 -16.57
C ASP A 328 -6.25 -21.00 -16.15
N VAL A 329 -6.10 -20.11 -17.13
CA VAL A 329 -5.77 -18.69 -16.96
C VAL A 329 -6.95 -17.87 -17.49
N PRO A 330 -7.82 -17.34 -16.63
CA PRO A 330 -9.01 -16.62 -17.05
C PRO A 330 -8.69 -15.22 -17.60
N LEU A 331 -9.51 -14.75 -18.54
CA LEU A 331 -9.68 -13.33 -18.81
C LEU A 331 -10.53 -12.74 -17.69
N LEU A 332 -9.94 -11.89 -16.85
CA LEU A 332 -10.58 -11.33 -15.66
C LEU A 332 -11.52 -10.17 -15.99
N GLY A 333 -11.23 -9.43 -17.05
CA GLY A 333 -12.04 -8.31 -17.49
C GLY A 333 -11.45 -7.59 -18.70
N GLN A 334 -12.28 -6.73 -19.28
CA GLN A 334 -11.97 -5.93 -20.46
C GLN A 334 -12.29 -4.46 -20.17
N ILE A 335 -11.26 -3.65 -19.98
CA ILE A 335 -11.39 -2.23 -19.63
C ILE A 335 -11.50 -1.41 -20.92
N PRO A 336 -12.61 -0.69 -21.14
CA PRO A 336 -12.80 0.16 -22.32
C PRO A 336 -11.72 1.25 -22.45
N LEU A 337 -11.43 1.64 -23.67
CA LEU A 337 -10.64 2.83 -23.94
C LEU A 337 -11.49 4.07 -23.64
N ASP A 338 -11.04 4.91 -22.72
CA ASP A 338 -11.75 6.15 -22.36
C ASP A 338 -10.74 7.24 -21.95
N PRO A 339 -10.83 8.45 -22.52
CA PRO A 339 -10.02 9.60 -22.13
C PRO A 339 -10.11 9.95 -20.63
N ALA A 340 -11.24 9.66 -19.97
CA ALA A 340 -11.43 9.90 -18.54
C ALA A 340 -10.43 9.13 -17.68
N LEU A 341 -10.01 7.94 -18.12
CA LEU A 341 -9.01 7.14 -17.39
C LEU A 341 -7.62 7.81 -17.42
N VAL A 342 -7.28 8.47 -18.51
CA VAL A 342 -6.04 9.25 -18.64
C VAL A 342 -6.13 10.51 -17.78
N ALA A 343 -7.23 11.26 -17.88
CA ALA A 343 -7.45 12.49 -17.10
C ALA A 343 -7.42 12.20 -15.58
N ALA A 344 -8.00 11.08 -15.14
CA ALA A 344 -7.94 10.63 -13.76
C ALA A 344 -6.50 10.38 -13.29
N GLY A 345 -5.70 9.67 -14.08
CA GLY A 345 -4.27 9.46 -13.81
C GLY A 345 -3.46 10.75 -13.73
N ASP A 346 -3.74 11.71 -14.60
CA ASP A 346 -3.06 13.01 -14.60
C ASP A 346 -3.48 13.89 -13.41
N SER A 347 -4.71 13.77 -12.93
CA SER A 347 -5.21 14.49 -11.75
C SER A 347 -4.71 13.88 -10.42
N GLY A 348 -4.11 12.70 -10.45
CA GLY A 348 -3.69 11.98 -9.24
C GLY A 348 -4.84 11.35 -8.45
N VAL A 349 -6.02 11.23 -9.04
CA VAL A 349 -7.19 10.58 -8.43
C VAL A 349 -7.62 9.41 -9.31
N PRO A 350 -7.38 8.15 -8.90
CA PRO A 350 -7.81 6.97 -9.65
C PRO A 350 -9.28 7.02 -10.05
N LEU A 351 -9.61 6.60 -11.26
CA LEU A 351 -10.97 6.72 -11.82
C LEU A 351 -12.02 5.99 -10.98
N VAL A 352 -11.66 4.87 -10.40
CA VAL A 352 -12.56 4.11 -9.48
C VAL A 352 -13.01 4.92 -8.27
N LEU A 353 -12.31 6.02 -7.91
CA LEU A 353 -12.68 6.95 -6.83
C LEU A 353 -13.47 8.13 -7.36
N SER A 354 -13.07 8.69 -8.51
CA SER A 354 -13.70 9.87 -9.10
C SER A 354 -15.00 9.56 -9.86
N SER A 355 -15.10 8.35 -10.41
CA SER A 355 -16.25 7.93 -11.23
C SER A 355 -16.54 6.43 -11.05
N PRO A 356 -16.89 5.98 -9.83
CA PRO A 356 -17.06 4.56 -9.49
C PRO A 356 -18.21 3.90 -10.28
N ASP A 357 -19.25 4.65 -10.61
CA ASP A 357 -20.45 4.16 -11.32
C ASP A 357 -20.31 4.13 -12.84
N SER A 358 -19.23 4.67 -13.39
CA SER A 358 -18.95 4.57 -14.83
C SER A 358 -18.76 3.11 -15.26
N ALA A 359 -18.90 2.83 -16.55
CA ALA A 359 -18.69 1.48 -17.08
C ALA A 359 -17.28 0.95 -16.72
N ILE A 360 -16.26 1.81 -16.85
CA ILE A 360 -14.87 1.49 -16.48
C ILE A 360 -14.73 1.30 -14.97
N GLY A 361 -15.32 2.17 -14.16
CA GLY A 361 -15.29 2.06 -12.70
C GLY A 361 -15.86 0.71 -12.24
N LYS A 362 -17.01 0.32 -12.77
CA LYS A 362 -17.66 -0.97 -12.48
C LYS A 362 -16.79 -2.16 -12.90
N GLU A 363 -16.20 -2.10 -14.09
CA GLU A 363 -15.33 -3.17 -14.60
C GLU A 363 -14.08 -3.33 -13.71
N LEU A 364 -13.40 -2.23 -13.36
CA LEU A 364 -12.26 -2.24 -12.46
C LEU A 364 -12.61 -2.75 -11.05
N HIS A 365 -13.79 -2.38 -10.54
CA HIS A 365 -14.29 -2.92 -9.28
C HIS A 365 -14.57 -4.43 -9.39
N SER A 366 -15.15 -4.90 -10.48
CA SER A 366 -15.40 -6.33 -10.73
C SER A 366 -14.09 -7.13 -10.74
N ILE A 367 -13.06 -6.64 -11.44
CA ILE A 367 -11.73 -7.26 -11.46
C ILE A 367 -11.12 -7.29 -10.06
N ALA A 368 -11.18 -6.17 -9.32
CA ALA A 368 -10.68 -6.06 -7.96
C ALA A 368 -11.37 -7.05 -7.01
N ASP A 369 -12.69 -7.23 -7.14
CA ASP A 369 -13.47 -8.22 -6.38
C ASP A 369 -13.03 -9.63 -6.69
N GLY A 370 -12.88 -9.97 -7.96
CA GLY A 370 -12.41 -11.30 -8.38
C GLY A 370 -11.03 -11.64 -7.82
N LEU A 371 -10.13 -10.66 -7.69
CA LEU A 371 -8.82 -10.84 -7.08
C LEU A 371 -8.90 -10.92 -5.55
N SER A 372 -9.77 -10.14 -4.91
CA SER A 372 -9.89 -10.06 -3.45
C SER A 372 -10.55 -11.29 -2.83
N THR A 373 -11.56 -11.87 -3.50
CA THR A 373 -12.37 -12.99 -2.99
C THR A 373 -11.75 -14.36 -3.21
N ARG A 374 -10.72 -14.47 -4.07
CA ARG A 374 -10.06 -15.76 -4.31
C ARG A 374 -9.46 -16.30 -3.01
N ARG A 375 -10.00 -17.43 -2.54
CA ARG A 375 -9.42 -18.17 -1.42
C ARG A 375 -8.02 -18.66 -1.83
N ARG A 376 -7.01 -18.48 -0.96
CA ARG A 376 -5.73 -19.19 -1.13
C ARG A 376 -6.04 -20.67 -1.20
N GLY A 377 -5.59 -21.35 -2.27
CA GLY A 377 -5.62 -22.81 -2.29
C GLY A 377 -4.80 -23.32 -1.10
N LEU A 378 -5.35 -24.24 -0.33
CA LEU A 378 -4.65 -24.86 0.82
C LEU A 378 -3.45 -25.73 0.40
N ALA A 379 -3.19 -25.88 -0.88
CA ALA A 379 -2.07 -26.64 -1.42
C ALA A 379 -0.75 -25.97 -0.99
N GLY A 380 0.02 -26.66 -0.16
CA GLY A 380 1.33 -26.21 0.36
C GLY A 380 1.28 -25.59 1.75
N MET A 381 0.11 -25.38 2.36
CA MET A 381 0.01 -24.98 3.76
C MET A 381 0.22 -26.20 4.67
N SER A 382 1.22 -26.12 5.56
CA SER A 382 1.36 -27.07 6.66
C SER A 382 0.15 -26.92 7.59
N LEU A 383 -0.64 -27.98 7.74
CA LEU A 383 -1.83 -27.97 8.58
C LEU A 383 -1.52 -27.96 10.09
N GLY A 384 -0.23 -27.86 10.46
CA GLY A 384 0.16 -27.80 11.90
C GLY A 384 -0.33 -28.98 12.75
N LEU A 385 -0.72 -30.07 12.12
CA LEU A 385 -1.15 -31.29 12.82
C LEU A 385 0.13 -32.02 13.26
N ASP A 386 0.51 -31.82 14.51
CA ASP A 386 1.55 -32.62 15.17
C ASP A 386 0.92 -33.94 15.63
N PRO A 387 1.22 -35.08 14.99
CA PRO A 387 0.67 -36.36 15.37
C PRO A 387 1.20 -36.89 16.72
N ALA A 388 2.12 -36.18 17.36
CA ALA A 388 2.76 -36.58 18.62
C ALA A 388 2.06 -36.03 19.90
N ARG A 389 1.02 -35.19 19.77
CA ARG A 389 0.19 -34.79 20.92
C ARG A 389 -1.03 -35.71 21.04
N ARG A 390 -0.84 -36.85 21.63
CA ARG A 390 -1.86 -37.63 22.35
C ARG A 390 -1.56 -37.59 23.83
#